data_bf290a991833367c1a41c6abf4ecafae
#
_entry.id   bf290a991833367c1a41c6abf4ecafae
#
_cell.length_a   1.000
_cell.length_b   1.000
_cell.length_c   1.000
_cell.angle_alpha   90.00
_cell.angle_beta   90.00
_cell.angle_gamma   90.00
#
_symmetry.space_group_name_H-M   'P 1'
#
loop_
_entity.id
_entity.type
_entity.pdbx_description
1 polymer ?
#
loop_
_entity_poly.entity_id
_entity_poly.type
_entity_poly.pdbx_seq_one_letter_code
_entity_poly.pdbx_strand_id
1 'polypeptide(L)'
;MPSRKLSALAALAGAVLVAGCSQLTTRSLPKVDVGQYKHIFVEHRLADSFGVADEVARQLRGMGYDASSGAITMLPEGAELVVSYDDMWTWDFNTYMIEFDMQVRLAHSDRIVAVGHYYRPAMVFGHPPEGMIHELLLRLFKHA
;
A
#
# COMPACT_ATOMS: atom_id res chain seq x y z
N MET A 1 -30.20 -38.92 25.05
CA MET A 1 -30.26 -37.63 24.30
C MET A 1 -28.84 -37.15 23.94
N PRO A 2 -28.28 -37.61 22.87
CA PRO A 2 -26.91 -37.25 22.49
C PRO A 2 -26.81 -36.12 21.43
N SER A 3 -27.91 -35.44 21.09
CA SER A 3 -27.93 -34.52 19.93
C SER A 3 -27.43 -33.10 20.21
N ARG A 4 -27.30 -32.68 21.47
CA ARG A 4 -26.87 -31.29 21.80
C ARG A 4 -25.35 -31.05 21.73
N LYS A 5 -24.54 -32.10 21.87
CA LYS A 5 -23.08 -31.99 21.85
C LYS A 5 -22.49 -31.98 20.42
N LEU A 6 -23.17 -32.63 19.47
CA LEU A 6 -22.76 -32.61 18.08
C LEU A 6 -23.00 -31.25 17.41
N SER A 7 -24.07 -30.54 17.78
CA SER A 7 -24.38 -29.22 17.23
C SER A 7 -23.37 -28.13 17.67
N ALA A 8 -22.82 -28.28 18.88
CA ALA A 8 -21.80 -27.35 19.38
C ALA A 8 -20.44 -27.51 18.68
N LEU A 9 -20.07 -28.75 18.33
CA LEU A 9 -18.83 -29.03 17.59
C LEU A 9 -18.90 -28.54 16.13
N ALA A 10 -20.06 -28.63 15.48
CA ALA A 10 -20.25 -28.16 14.13
C ALA A 10 -20.21 -26.63 14.04
N ALA A 11 -20.67 -25.90 15.07
CA ALA A 11 -20.60 -24.46 15.13
C ALA A 11 -19.18 -23.95 15.37
N LEU A 12 -18.34 -24.70 16.09
CA LEU A 12 -16.94 -24.33 16.34
C LEU A 12 -16.06 -24.55 15.10
N ALA A 13 -16.34 -25.55 14.27
CA ALA A 13 -15.61 -25.82 13.03
C ALA A 13 -15.93 -24.81 11.93
N GLY A 14 -17.10 -24.16 11.95
CA GLY A 14 -17.48 -23.13 10.99
C GLY A 14 -16.82 -21.76 11.24
N ALA A 15 -16.31 -21.50 12.45
CA ALA A 15 -15.72 -20.21 12.82
C ALA A 15 -14.24 -20.06 12.41
N VAL A 16 -13.58 -21.13 11.98
CA VAL A 16 -12.14 -21.12 11.66
C VAL A 16 -11.86 -20.81 10.19
N LEU A 17 -12.87 -20.73 9.33
CA LEU A 17 -12.71 -20.58 7.88
C LEU A 17 -12.72 -19.12 7.35
N VAL A 18 -12.69 -18.10 8.21
CA VAL A 18 -12.75 -16.69 7.80
C VAL A 18 -11.46 -15.92 8.09
N ALA A 19 -10.31 -16.57 8.12
CA ALA A 19 -9.03 -15.92 8.36
C ALA A 19 -8.25 -15.64 7.07
N GLY A 20 -8.92 -15.18 6.02
CA GLY A 20 -8.29 -14.52 4.87
C GLY A 20 -8.11 -13.03 5.15
N CYS A 21 -7.47 -12.65 6.26
CA CYS A 21 -7.31 -11.26 6.62
C CYS A 21 -6.28 -10.57 5.71
N SER A 22 -6.71 -9.53 5.00
CA SER A 22 -5.79 -8.54 4.43
C SER A 22 -4.97 -7.93 5.58
N GLN A 23 -3.67 -7.77 5.38
CA GLN A 23 -2.78 -7.14 6.35
C GLN A 23 -2.33 -5.79 5.84
N LEU A 24 -2.59 -4.75 6.59
CA LEU A 24 -2.16 -3.39 6.30
C LEU A 24 -1.42 -2.84 7.52
N THR A 25 -0.13 -2.63 7.38
CA THR A 25 0.74 -2.09 8.42
C THR A 25 1.48 -0.86 7.93
N THR A 26 1.64 0.11 8.82
CA THR A 26 2.43 1.32 8.54
C THR A 26 3.29 1.65 9.74
N ARG A 27 4.48 2.20 9.47
CA ARG A 27 5.39 2.75 10.48
C ARG A 27 5.91 4.09 10.00
N SER A 28 5.92 5.06 10.88
CA SER A 28 6.57 6.36 10.66
C SER A 28 7.58 6.62 11.76
N LEU A 29 8.60 7.40 11.46
CA LEU A 29 9.54 7.83 12.49
C LEU A 29 8.80 8.71 13.51
N PRO A 30 9.13 8.57 14.82
CA PRO A 30 8.60 9.47 15.84
C PRO A 30 8.90 10.93 15.48
N LYS A 31 7.89 11.80 15.61
CA LYS A 31 7.97 13.25 15.33
C LYS A 31 8.12 13.63 13.85
N VAL A 32 8.00 12.70 12.91
CA VAL A 32 7.93 13.02 11.49
C VAL A 32 6.51 12.80 10.99
N ASP A 33 5.87 13.89 10.62
CA ASP A 33 4.57 13.91 9.96
C ASP A 33 4.79 14.05 8.45
N VAL A 34 4.64 12.96 7.71
CA VAL A 34 4.80 13.00 6.25
C VAL A 34 3.71 13.82 5.57
N GLY A 35 2.56 14.00 6.21
CA GLY A 35 1.44 14.79 5.67
C GLY A 35 1.68 16.29 5.61
N GLN A 36 2.70 16.81 6.32
CA GLN A 36 3.06 18.24 6.28
C GLN A 36 3.81 18.65 5.03
N TYR A 37 4.46 17.72 4.34
CA TYR A 37 5.21 17.99 3.11
C TYR A 37 4.24 18.15 1.93
N LYS A 38 4.64 18.94 0.94
CA LYS A 38 3.79 19.27 -0.22
C LYS A 38 4.27 18.68 -1.53
N HIS A 39 5.58 18.67 -1.75
CA HIS A 39 6.19 18.29 -3.01
C HIS A 39 6.72 16.87 -2.93
N ILE A 40 6.02 15.94 -3.58
CA ILE A 40 6.29 14.50 -3.51
C ILE A 40 6.67 13.98 -4.90
N PHE A 41 7.77 13.29 -4.98
CA PHE A 41 8.20 12.59 -6.18
C PHE A 41 8.06 11.08 -6.02
N VAL A 42 7.40 10.42 -6.96
CA VAL A 42 7.24 8.96 -6.99
C VAL A 42 8.23 8.38 -7.98
N GLU A 43 9.15 7.59 -7.45
CA GLU A 43 10.19 6.95 -8.25
C GLU A 43 9.64 5.80 -9.08
N HIS A 44 9.83 5.85 -10.40
CA HIS A 44 9.55 4.74 -11.29
C HIS A 44 10.52 3.58 -11.06
N ARG A 45 9.98 2.37 -10.91
CA ARG A 45 10.78 1.16 -10.98
C ARG A 45 11.10 0.83 -12.44
N LEU A 46 12.28 0.23 -12.68
CA LEU A 46 12.68 -0.20 -14.02
C LEU A 46 11.71 -1.23 -14.64
N ALA A 47 10.98 -1.97 -13.82
CA ALA A 47 10.02 -3.00 -14.22
C ALA A 47 8.56 -2.62 -13.91
N ASP A 48 8.21 -1.33 -13.92
CA ASP A 48 6.84 -0.88 -13.73
C ASP A 48 6.02 -1.12 -15.01
N SER A 49 5.51 -2.35 -15.17
CA SER A 49 4.70 -2.75 -16.31
C SER A 49 3.22 -2.35 -16.20
N PHE A 50 2.78 -1.88 -15.01
CA PHE A 50 1.37 -1.60 -14.72
C PHE A 50 1.10 -0.13 -14.42
N GLY A 51 2.10 0.75 -14.53
CA GLY A 51 1.95 2.19 -14.31
C GLY A 51 1.67 2.53 -12.84
N VAL A 52 2.21 1.76 -11.91
CA VAL A 52 1.96 1.92 -10.47
C VAL A 52 2.46 3.26 -9.96
N ALA A 53 3.64 3.71 -10.41
CA ALA A 53 4.19 5.01 -10.00
C ALA A 53 3.26 6.17 -10.39
N ASP A 54 2.72 6.13 -11.61
CA ASP A 54 1.81 7.15 -12.10
C ASP A 54 0.48 7.15 -11.33
N GLU A 55 -0.01 5.96 -10.97
CA GLU A 55 -1.21 5.80 -10.16
C GLU A 55 -1.01 6.34 -8.74
N VAL A 56 0.13 6.03 -8.10
CA VAL A 56 0.49 6.58 -6.78
C VAL A 56 0.54 8.11 -6.84
N ALA A 57 1.22 8.69 -7.84
CA ALA A 57 1.29 10.13 -8.00
C ALA A 57 -0.09 10.76 -8.27
N ARG A 58 -0.94 10.10 -9.07
CA ARG A 58 -2.32 10.54 -9.33
C ARG A 58 -3.14 10.61 -8.06
N GLN A 59 -3.04 9.59 -7.21
CA GLN A 59 -3.78 9.53 -5.95
C GLN A 59 -3.27 10.57 -4.95
N LEU A 60 -1.96 10.77 -4.85
CA LEU A 60 -1.38 11.82 -4.02
C LEU A 60 -1.87 13.22 -4.45
N ARG A 61 -1.95 13.48 -5.76
CA ARG A 61 -2.57 14.73 -6.27
C ARG A 61 -4.03 14.86 -5.86
N GLY A 62 -4.78 13.77 -5.92
CA GLY A 62 -6.17 13.73 -5.44
C GLY A 62 -6.31 13.99 -3.94
N MET A 63 -5.26 13.74 -3.16
CA MET A 63 -5.20 14.04 -1.73
C MET A 63 -4.73 15.48 -1.43
N GLY A 64 -4.38 16.26 -2.45
CA GLY A 64 -3.97 17.66 -2.33
C GLY A 64 -2.46 17.91 -2.30
N TYR A 65 -1.64 16.89 -2.61
CA TYR A 65 -0.19 17.05 -2.74
C TYR A 65 0.21 17.45 -4.16
N ASP A 66 1.34 18.15 -4.28
CA ASP A 66 2.01 18.38 -5.55
C ASP A 66 2.91 17.16 -5.83
N ALA A 67 2.38 16.20 -6.57
CA ALA A 67 3.02 14.93 -6.80
C ALA A 67 3.31 14.70 -8.29
N SER A 68 4.52 14.25 -8.57
CA SER A 68 4.97 13.82 -9.88
C SER A 68 5.64 12.45 -9.81
N SER A 69 5.82 11.81 -10.95
CA SER A 69 6.45 10.50 -11.07
C SER A 69 7.48 10.50 -12.19
N GLY A 70 8.47 9.65 -12.09
CA GLY A 70 9.51 9.51 -13.11
C GLY A 70 10.73 8.74 -12.62
N ALA A 71 11.74 8.63 -13.49
CA ALA A 71 13.03 8.06 -13.10
C ALA A 71 13.68 8.93 -12.02
N ILE A 72 14.42 8.32 -11.10
CA ILE A 72 15.09 9.06 -10.00
C ILE A 72 16.05 10.15 -10.51
N THR A 73 16.60 9.98 -11.70
CA THR A 73 17.44 10.99 -12.37
C THR A 73 16.69 12.25 -12.75
N MET A 74 15.36 12.21 -12.74
CA MET A 74 14.46 13.33 -13.04
C MET A 74 13.89 13.97 -11.76
N LEU A 75 14.45 13.65 -10.60
CA LEU A 75 14.00 14.20 -9.32
C LEU A 75 14.02 15.74 -9.36
N PRO A 76 12.86 16.41 -9.15
CA PRO A 76 12.82 17.88 -9.13
C PRO A 76 13.61 18.44 -7.94
N GLU A 77 14.28 19.58 -8.13
CA GLU A 77 15.03 20.26 -7.05
C GLU A 77 14.14 20.63 -5.85
N GLY A 78 12.87 20.92 -6.10
CA GLY A 78 11.91 21.27 -5.06
C GLY A 78 11.24 20.06 -4.37
N ALA A 79 11.58 18.83 -4.73
CA ALA A 79 11.01 17.66 -4.09
C ALA A 79 11.43 17.57 -2.62
N GLU A 80 10.46 17.35 -1.75
CA GLU A 80 10.67 17.22 -0.30
C GLU A 80 10.70 15.75 0.12
N LEU A 81 9.82 14.94 -0.48
CA LEU A 81 9.74 13.50 -0.26
C LEU A 81 9.92 12.74 -1.57
N VAL A 82 10.54 11.58 -1.46
CA VAL A 82 10.57 10.57 -2.51
C VAL A 82 9.83 9.33 -2.01
N VAL A 83 8.88 8.87 -2.80
CA VAL A 83 8.16 7.63 -2.58
C VAL A 83 8.71 6.58 -3.53
N SER A 84 9.15 5.48 -2.97
CA SER A 84 9.48 4.25 -3.69
C SER A 84 8.56 3.12 -3.27
N TYR A 85 8.36 2.14 -4.12
CA TYR A 85 7.44 1.04 -3.86
C TYR A 85 7.99 -0.26 -4.42
N ASP A 86 7.44 -1.34 -3.91
CA ASP A 86 7.57 -2.70 -4.43
C ASP A 86 6.19 -3.33 -4.54
N ASP A 87 5.93 -4.06 -5.60
CA ASP A 87 4.64 -4.63 -5.90
C ASP A 87 4.79 -6.09 -6.34
N MET A 88 3.93 -6.95 -5.81
CA MET A 88 3.86 -8.35 -6.19
C MET A 88 2.50 -8.63 -6.82
N TRP A 89 2.55 -9.22 -8.00
CA TRP A 89 1.38 -9.60 -8.78
C TRP A 89 1.28 -11.11 -8.90
N THR A 90 0.08 -11.60 -8.96
CA THR A 90 -0.20 -12.99 -9.27
C THR A 90 -1.22 -13.08 -10.41
N TRP A 91 -1.35 -14.28 -10.96
CA TRP A 91 -2.26 -14.54 -12.07
C TRP A 91 -3.15 -15.74 -11.76
N ASP A 92 -4.46 -15.52 -11.90
CA ASP A 92 -5.48 -16.54 -11.83
C ASP A 92 -6.66 -16.07 -12.70
N PHE A 93 -6.66 -16.41 -13.99
CA PHE A 93 -7.54 -15.88 -15.04
C PHE A 93 -7.42 -14.36 -15.28
N ASN A 94 -7.01 -13.59 -14.29
CA ASN A 94 -6.65 -12.18 -14.37
C ASN A 94 -5.38 -11.91 -13.57
N THR A 95 -4.63 -10.88 -13.96
CA THR A 95 -3.49 -10.39 -13.18
C THR A 95 -3.98 -9.43 -12.11
N TYR A 96 -3.60 -9.64 -10.87
CA TYR A 96 -3.95 -8.75 -9.75
C TYR A 96 -2.82 -8.65 -8.73
N MET A 97 -2.75 -7.50 -8.08
CA MET A 97 -1.76 -7.22 -7.05
C MET A 97 -2.15 -7.90 -5.74
N ILE A 98 -1.19 -8.61 -5.14
CA ILE A 98 -1.36 -9.30 -3.84
C ILE A 98 -0.55 -8.65 -2.73
N GLU A 99 0.52 -7.93 -3.06
CA GLU A 99 1.38 -7.28 -2.08
C GLU A 99 1.83 -5.93 -2.63
N PHE A 100 1.87 -4.95 -1.76
CA PHE A 100 2.33 -3.60 -2.07
C PHE A 100 3.08 -3.01 -0.89
N ASP A 101 4.34 -2.76 -1.08
CA ASP A 101 5.23 -2.12 -0.13
C ASP A 101 5.54 -0.69 -0.58
N MET A 102 5.58 0.23 0.37
CA MET A 102 5.89 1.62 0.10
C MET A 102 6.90 2.14 1.12
N GLN A 103 7.88 2.90 0.63
CA GLN A 103 8.83 3.63 1.45
C GLN A 103 8.76 5.11 1.12
N VAL A 104 8.73 5.93 2.15
CA VAL A 104 8.80 7.38 2.05
C VAL A 104 10.10 7.84 2.66
N ARG A 105 10.91 8.57 1.88
CA ARG A 105 12.19 9.13 2.32
C ARG A 105 12.28 10.62 2.06
N LEU A 106 13.09 11.30 2.84
CA LEU A 106 13.41 12.71 2.60
C LEU A 106 14.27 12.84 1.34
N ALA A 107 13.88 13.73 0.41
CA ALA A 107 14.56 13.88 -0.87
C ALA A 107 16.03 14.28 -0.76
N HIS A 108 16.38 15.08 0.27
CA HIS A 108 17.73 15.62 0.43
C HIS A 108 18.70 14.76 1.24
N SER A 109 18.21 13.76 1.98
CA SER A 109 19.05 12.96 2.87
C SER A 109 18.89 11.47 2.69
N ASP A 110 18.01 11.02 1.80
CA ASP A 110 17.62 9.62 1.60
C ASP A 110 17.15 8.90 2.88
N ARG A 111 16.89 9.65 3.94
CA ARG A 111 16.44 9.08 5.21
C ARG A 111 15.00 8.59 5.06
N ILE A 112 14.79 7.30 5.28
CA ILE A 112 13.44 6.71 5.32
C ILE A 112 12.72 7.26 6.55
N VAL A 113 11.56 7.86 6.34
CA VAL A 113 10.73 8.47 7.39
C VAL A 113 9.42 7.73 7.62
N ALA A 114 8.94 6.99 6.64
CA ALA A 114 7.76 6.14 6.77
C ALA A 114 7.85 4.92 5.85
N VAL A 115 7.25 3.82 6.29
CA VAL A 115 7.09 2.61 5.49
C VAL A 115 5.68 2.07 5.65
N GLY A 116 5.17 1.46 4.61
CA GLY A 116 3.87 0.81 4.61
C GLY A 116 3.93 -0.51 3.86
N HIS A 117 3.17 -1.46 4.34
CA HIS A 117 3.03 -2.79 3.75
C HIS A 117 1.55 -3.16 3.69
N TYR A 118 1.11 -3.59 2.53
CA TYR A 118 -0.24 -4.09 2.31
C TYR A 118 -0.16 -5.46 1.64
N TYR A 119 -0.68 -6.46 2.32
CA TYR A 119 -0.83 -7.82 1.79
C TYR A 119 -2.31 -8.20 1.69
N ARG A 120 -2.69 -8.78 0.56
CA ARG A 120 -4.03 -9.32 0.32
C ARG A 120 -3.91 -10.74 -0.23
N PRO A 121 -4.51 -11.74 0.42
CA PRO A 121 -4.49 -13.10 -0.09
C PRO A 121 -5.12 -13.23 -1.47
N ALA A 122 -4.60 -14.14 -2.28
CA ALA A 122 -5.08 -14.40 -3.65
C ALA A 122 -6.56 -14.79 -3.76
N MET A 123 -7.18 -15.21 -2.67
CA MET A 123 -8.59 -15.64 -2.64
C MET A 123 -9.60 -14.49 -2.51
N VAL A 124 -9.14 -13.25 -2.40
CA VAL A 124 -10.02 -12.07 -2.29
C VAL A 124 -10.15 -11.44 -3.68
N PHE A 125 -11.10 -11.93 -4.46
CA PHE A 125 -11.36 -11.44 -5.81
C PHE A 125 -12.01 -10.05 -5.83
N GLY A 126 -11.79 -9.31 -6.92
CA GLY A 126 -12.58 -8.14 -7.28
C GLY A 126 -12.12 -6.81 -6.71
N HIS A 127 -10.92 -6.74 -6.14
CA HIS A 127 -10.37 -5.45 -5.68
C HIS A 127 -9.29 -4.96 -6.65
N PRO A 128 -9.48 -3.81 -7.30
CA PRO A 128 -8.48 -3.22 -8.16
C PRO A 128 -7.24 -2.78 -7.35
N PRO A 129 -6.04 -2.75 -7.95
CA PRO A 129 -4.81 -2.35 -7.26
C PRO A 129 -4.88 -0.92 -6.72
N GLU A 130 -5.66 -0.04 -7.36
CA GLU A 130 -5.90 1.33 -6.92
C GLU A 130 -6.45 1.41 -5.49
N GLY A 131 -7.27 0.45 -5.08
CA GLY A 131 -7.82 0.38 -3.73
C GLY A 131 -6.74 0.09 -2.67
N MET A 132 -5.82 -0.83 -2.96
CA MET A 132 -4.68 -1.14 -2.07
C MET A 132 -3.76 0.07 -1.92
N ILE A 133 -3.44 0.71 -3.03
CA ILE A 133 -2.62 1.93 -3.07
C ILE A 133 -3.30 3.03 -2.25
N HIS A 134 -4.60 3.24 -2.46
CA HIS A 134 -5.37 4.26 -1.76
C HIS A 134 -5.38 4.08 -0.24
N GLU A 135 -5.68 2.88 0.22
CA GLU A 135 -5.71 2.59 1.66
C GLU A 135 -4.35 2.79 2.32
N LEU A 136 -3.27 2.37 1.65
CA LEU A 136 -1.93 2.55 2.16
C LEU A 136 -1.53 4.03 2.21
N LEU A 137 -1.82 4.79 1.16
CA LEU A 137 -1.58 6.24 1.12
C LEU A 137 -2.37 6.98 2.21
N LEU A 138 -3.63 6.63 2.42
CA LEU A 138 -4.43 7.21 3.50
C LEU A 138 -3.79 7.00 4.86
N ARG A 139 -3.28 5.79 5.11
CA ARG A 139 -2.61 5.49 6.39
C ARG A 139 -1.29 6.20 6.57
N LEU A 140 -0.51 6.36 5.50
CA LEU A 140 0.80 7.02 5.57
C LEU A 140 0.68 8.55 5.67
N PHE A 141 -0.27 9.15 4.93
CA PHE A 141 -0.32 10.61 4.73
C PHE A 141 -1.46 11.33 5.46
N LYS A 142 -2.51 10.64 5.89
CA LYS A 142 -3.64 11.25 6.62
C LYS A 142 -3.66 11.00 8.13
N HIS A 143 -2.83 10.11 8.62
CA HIS A 143 -2.68 9.85 10.06
C HIS A 143 -1.35 10.38 10.57
N ALA A 144 -1.15 11.56 10.27
CA ALA A 144 -0.20 12.31 11.04
C ALA A 144 -0.93 13.15 12.05
#